data_7faacbaa4c9f255edcedd71acedf7a13
#
_entry.id   7faacbaa4c9f255edcedd71acedf7a13
#
_cell.length_a   1.000
_cell.length_b   1.000
_cell.length_c   1.000
_cell.angle_alpha   90.00
_cell.angle_beta   90.00
_cell.angle_gamma   90.00
#
_symmetry.space_group_name_H-M   'P 1'
#
loop_
_entity.id
_entity.type
_entity.pdbx_description
1 polymer ?
#
loop_
_entity_poly.entity_id
_entity_poly.type
_entity_poly.pdbx_seq_one_letter_code
_entity_poly.pdbx_strand_id
1 'polypeptide(L)'
;MKVFAVSGLHGTGKTTVVEQLVGELVRRGLKVATVKDIHYEGFTMDKQGTNTWRHRAAGACAVAARGLAETDFVYGVRMTMEEVVSRLEADVVVIEGAHDEPYPRITCATSPEEADMRRDSFTFAISGRISDTTSEHDGLRVYDCAKEATELADLALEKALEVGPGASRR
;
A
#
# COMPACT_ATOMS: atom_id res chain seq x y z
N MET A 1 -9.68 -1.84 -11.99
CA MET A 1 -9.08 -1.79 -10.64
C MET A 1 -8.30 -0.49 -10.52
N LYS A 2 -8.47 0.24 -9.44
CA LYS A 2 -7.74 1.50 -9.15
C LYS A 2 -6.59 1.23 -8.20
N VAL A 3 -5.42 1.85 -8.42
CA VAL A 3 -4.21 1.62 -7.62
C VAL A 3 -3.58 2.96 -7.25
N PHE A 4 -3.26 3.15 -5.98
CA PHE A 4 -2.49 4.29 -5.48
C PHE A 4 -1.63 3.88 -4.28
N ALA A 5 -0.63 4.69 -3.95
CA ALA A 5 0.29 4.43 -2.86
C ALA A 5 0.15 5.44 -1.71
N VAL A 6 0.58 5.03 -0.53
CA VAL A 6 0.82 5.88 0.65
C VAL A 6 2.28 5.70 1.04
N SER A 7 3.10 6.71 0.80
CA SER A 7 4.54 6.67 1.02
C SER A 7 4.99 7.64 2.12
N GLY A 8 6.24 7.56 2.54
CA GLY A 8 6.85 8.42 3.58
C GLY A 8 7.85 7.64 4.43
N LEU A 9 8.57 8.31 5.31
CA LEU A 9 9.54 7.71 6.22
C LEU A 9 8.88 6.88 7.33
N HIS A 10 9.68 6.17 8.10
CA HIS A 10 9.20 5.46 9.29
C HIS A 10 8.62 6.44 10.31
N GLY A 11 7.48 6.10 10.92
CA GLY A 11 6.87 6.92 11.97
C GLY A 11 6.05 8.12 11.50
N THR A 12 5.88 8.35 10.19
CA THR A 12 5.10 9.47 9.63
C THR A 12 3.58 9.30 9.70
N GLY A 13 3.08 8.12 10.10
CA GLY A 13 1.66 7.83 10.18
C GLY A 13 1.08 7.12 8.95
N LYS A 14 1.91 6.60 8.03
CA LYS A 14 1.44 5.86 6.82
C LYS A 14 0.39 4.79 7.12
N THR A 15 0.69 3.90 8.06
CA THR A 15 -0.20 2.79 8.39
C THR A 15 -1.57 3.30 8.87
N THR A 16 -1.59 4.35 9.68
CA THR A 16 -2.84 4.99 10.12
C THR A 16 -3.62 5.57 8.93
N VAL A 17 -2.93 6.24 7.99
CA VAL A 17 -3.56 6.77 6.78
C VAL A 17 -4.13 5.63 5.92
N VAL A 18 -3.38 4.54 5.74
CA VAL A 18 -3.86 3.34 5.02
C VAL A 18 -5.09 2.75 5.71
N GLU A 19 -5.08 2.57 7.03
CA GLU A 19 -6.20 2.02 7.80
C GLU A 19 -7.46 2.87 7.64
N GLN A 20 -7.37 4.20 7.72
CA GLN A 20 -8.50 5.12 7.55
C GLN A 20 -9.06 5.08 6.12
N LEU A 21 -8.19 5.08 5.12
CA LEU A 21 -8.61 4.99 3.72
C LEU A 21 -9.24 3.63 3.39
N VAL A 22 -8.66 2.54 3.84
CA VAL A 22 -9.24 1.20 3.67
C VAL A 22 -10.61 1.12 4.33
N GLY A 23 -10.75 1.61 5.56
CA GLY A 23 -12.02 1.65 6.29
C GLY A 23 -13.08 2.44 5.53
N GLU A 24 -12.76 3.62 5.02
CA GLU A 24 -13.66 4.46 4.26
C GLU A 24 -14.07 3.83 2.92
N LEU A 25 -13.12 3.27 2.16
CA LEU A 25 -13.39 2.60 0.88
C LEU A 25 -14.25 1.34 1.07
N VAL A 26 -14.00 0.55 2.11
CA VAL A 26 -14.83 -0.61 2.47
C VAL A 26 -16.24 -0.17 2.88
N ARG A 27 -16.38 0.92 3.65
CA ARG A 27 -17.68 1.50 4.02
C ARG A 27 -18.50 1.91 2.79
N ARG A 28 -17.85 2.29 1.69
CA ARG A 28 -18.50 2.58 0.39
C ARG A 28 -18.88 1.33 -0.41
N GLY A 29 -18.59 0.15 0.11
CA GLY A 29 -18.90 -1.14 -0.55
C GLY A 29 -17.86 -1.59 -1.57
N LEU A 30 -16.68 -0.96 -1.62
CA LEU A 30 -15.60 -1.35 -2.51
C LEU A 30 -14.82 -2.53 -1.92
N LYS A 31 -14.41 -3.45 -2.79
CA LYS A 31 -13.48 -4.53 -2.46
C LYS A 31 -12.06 -3.96 -2.47
N VAL A 32 -11.44 -3.87 -1.31
CA VAL A 32 -10.12 -3.25 -1.13
C VAL A 32 -9.07 -4.32 -0.83
N ALA A 33 -7.94 -4.25 -1.51
CA ALA A 33 -6.74 -5.01 -1.16
C ALA A 33 -5.61 -4.04 -0.78
N THR A 34 -4.67 -4.52 0.02
CA THR A 34 -3.48 -3.76 0.40
C THR A 34 -2.21 -4.50 0.04
N VAL A 35 -1.18 -3.75 -0.32
CA VAL A 35 0.19 -4.25 -0.46
C VAL A 35 1.06 -3.46 0.50
N LYS A 36 1.91 -4.14 1.28
CA LYS A 36 2.97 -3.49 2.05
C LYS A 36 4.30 -3.81 1.42
N ASP A 37 4.95 -2.81 0.83
CA ASP A 37 6.28 -2.95 0.27
C ASP A 37 7.33 -2.87 1.38
N ILE A 38 8.14 -3.92 1.52
CA ILE A 38 9.09 -4.10 2.61
C ILE A 38 10.51 -4.22 2.03
N HIS A 39 11.36 -3.25 2.35
CA HIS A 39 12.74 -3.15 1.93
C HIS A 39 13.71 -3.70 2.99
N TYR A 40 13.39 -4.84 3.60
CA TYR A 40 14.23 -5.52 4.58
C TYR A 40 14.51 -6.94 4.12
N GLU A 41 15.76 -7.27 3.83
CA GLU A 41 16.19 -8.57 3.28
C GLU A 41 15.85 -9.76 4.19
N GLY A 42 15.81 -9.56 5.49
CA GLY A 42 15.44 -10.58 6.47
C GLY A 42 13.95 -10.81 6.63
N PHE A 43 13.09 -10.11 5.86
CA PHE A 43 11.65 -10.25 5.98
C PHE A 43 11.16 -11.61 5.48
N THR A 44 10.42 -12.31 6.33
CA THR A 44 9.63 -13.48 5.95
C THR A 44 8.42 -13.60 6.88
N MET A 45 7.26 -13.95 6.35
CA MET A 45 6.09 -14.30 7.14
C MET A 45 6.14 -15.75 7.61
N ASP A 46 6.88 -16.59 6.89
CA ASP A 46 7.02 -18.02 7.19
C ASP A 46 8.15 -18.26 8.20
N LYS A 47 7.85 -18.93 9.32
CA LYS A 47 8.83 -19.18 10.38
C LYS A 47 9.67 -20.42 10.09
N GLN A 48 10.97 -20.32 10.30
CA GLN A 48 11.89 -21.46 10.21
C GLN A 48 11.42 -22.65 11.08
N GLY A 49 11.40 -23.85 10.48
CA GLY A 49 11.01 -25.09 11.15
C GLY A 49 9.52 -25.45 11.01
N THR A 50 8.67 -24.55 10.52
CA THR A 50 7.27 -24.89 10.18
C THR A 50 7.20 -25.85 8.99
N ASN A 51 6.06 -26.53 8.79
CA ASN A 51 5.88 -27.42 7.66
C ASN A 51 5.97 -26.67 6.32
N THR A 52 5.38 -25.48 6.22
CA THR A 52 5.44 -24.60 5.06
C THR A 52 6.87 -24.19 4.73
N TRP A 53 7.65 -23.78 5.72
CA TRP A 53 9.07 -23.49 5.57
C TRP A 53 9.87 -24.71 5.08
N ARG A 54 9.60 -25.91 5.62
CA ARG A 54 10.26 -27.16 5.23
C ARG A 54 9.97 -27.53 3.77
N HIS A 55 8.73 -27.32 3.30
CA HIS A 55 8.38 -27.54 1.89
C HIS A 55 9.18 -26.61 0.96
N ARG A 56 9.32 -25.33 1.32
CA ARG A 56 10.16 -24.37 0.57
C ARG A 56 11.64 -24.75 0.60
N ALA A 57 12.16 -25.11 1.77
CA ALA A 57 13.54 -25.55 1.93
C ALA A 57 13.85 -26.84 1.12
N ALA A 58 12.85 -27.66 0.86
CA ALA A 58 12.94 -28.82 -0.01
C ALA A 58 12.87 -28.49 -1.51
N GLY A 59 12.66 -27.20 -1.89
CA GLY A 59 12.69 -26.75 -3.28
C GLY A 59 11.32 -26.40 -3.88
N ALA A 60 10.23 -26.36 -3.11
CA ALA A 60 8.95 -25.92 -3.64
C ALA A 60 9.02 -24.43 -4.06
N CYS A 61 8.63 -24.13 -5.31
CA CYS A 61 8.63 -22.76 -5.86
C CYS A 61 7.57 -21.86 -5.21
N ALA A 62 6.49 -22.44 -4.69
CA ALA A 62 5.45 -21.76 -3.93
C ALA A 62 4.83 -22.74 -2.93
N VAL A 63 4.30 -22.21 -1.84
CA VAL A 63 3.53 -22.98 -0.85
C VAL A 63 2.24 -22.23 -0.57
N ALA A 64 1.12 -22.97 -0.59
CA ALA A 64 -0.16 -22.47 -0.11
C ALA A 64 -0.51 -23.15 1.22
N ALA A 65 -0.82 -22.35 2.24
CA ALA A 65 -1.34 -22.82 3.51
C ALA A 65 -2.83 -22.46 3.59
N ARG A 66 -3.70 -23.47 3.56
CA ARG A 66 -5.14 -23.32 3.66
C ARG A 66 -5.63 -23.68 5.05
N GLY A 67 -5.93 -22.67 5.85
CA GLY A 67 -6.56 -22.83 7.17
C GLY A 67 -8.09 -22.80 7.09
N LEU A 68 -8.73 -22.83 8.24
CA LEU A 68 -10.19 -22.72 8.35
C LEU A 68 -10.70 -21.28 8.20
N ALA A 69 -9.88 -20.28 8.53
CA ALA A 69 -10.24 -18.86 8.52
C ALA A 69 -9.51 -18.06 7.43
N GLU A 70 -8.32 -18.50 7.01
CA GLU A 70 -7.48 -17.77 6.06
C GLU A 70 -6.72 -18.71 5.14
N THR A 71 -6.23 -18.19 4.05
CA THR A 71 -5.35 -18.90 3.11
C THR A 71 -4.19 -18.00 2.74
N ASP A 72 -2.96 -18.50 2.95
CA ASP A 72 -1.72 -17.81 2.63
C ASP A 72 -1.05 -18.43 1.40
N PHE A 73 -0.49 -17.57 0.57
CA PHE A 73 0.40 -17.97 -0.52
C PHE A 73 1.79 -17.38 -0.31
N VAL A 74 2.80 -18.22 -0.25
CA VAL A 74 4.19 -17.81 -0.08
C VAL A 74 5.00 -18.20 -1.29
N TYR A 75 5.52 -17.21 -2.01
CA TYR A 75 6.42 -17.38 -3.14
C TYR A 75 7.86 -17.14 -2.68
N GLY A 76 8.79 -18.00 -3.13
CA GLY A 76 10.20 -17.93 -2.77
C GLY A 76 11.01 -16.87 -3.53
N VAL A 77 10.35 -15.94 -4.21
CA VAL A 77 10.96 -14.89 -5.05
C VAL A 77 10.32 -13.54 -4.76
N ARG A 78 11.07 -12.45 -4.94
CA ARG A 78 10.51 -11.10 -4.96
C ARG A 78 9.84 -10.89 -6.33
N MET A 79 8.55 -10.63 -6.31
CA MET A 79 7.77 -10.25 -7.50
C MET A 79 7.92 -8.75 -7.76
N THR A 80 7.73 -8.33 -9.01
CA THR A 80 7.51 -6.90 -9.30
C THR A 80 6.19 -6.43 -8.69
N MET A 81 6.06 -5.13 -8.47
CA MET A 81 4.82 -4.55 -7.94
C MET A 81 3.63 -4.82 -8.88
N GLU A 82 3.85 -4.75 -10.19
CA GLU A 82 2.83 -5.09 -11.19
C GLU A 82 2.36 -6.55 -11.07
N GLU A 83 3.29 -7.49 -10.89
CA GLU A 83 2.96 -8.91 -10.68
C GLU A 83 2.16 -9.14 -9.39
N VAL A 84 2.49 -8.42 -8.31
CA VAL A 84 1.74 -8.49 -7.04
C VAL A 84 0.34 -7.94 -7.24
N VAL A 85 0.20 -6.72 -7.78
CA VAL A 85 -1.07 -6.06 -8.02
C VAL A 85 -1.97 -6.89 -8.94
N SER A 86 -1.42 -7.50 -9.99
CA SER A 86 -2.18 -8.33 -10.95
C SER A 86 -2.80 -9.59 -10.34
N ARG A 87 -2.32 -10.05 -9.18
CA ARG A 87 -2.86 -11.21 -8.46
C ARG A 87 -3.98 -10.86 -7.47
N LEU A 88 -4.20 -9.56 -7.24
CA LEU A 88 -5.22 -9.10 -6.30
C LEU A 88 -6.55 -8.89 -7.03
N GLU A 89 -7.59 -9.58 -6.57
CA GLU A 89 -8.95 -9.42 -7.07
C GLU A 89 -9.70 -8.39 -6.23
N ALA A 90 -9.53 -7.10 -6.55
CA ALA A 90 -10.11 -5.97 -5.82
C ALA A 90 -10.58 -4.86 -6.76
N ASP A 91 -11.43 -3.95 -6.26
CA ASP A 91 -11.80 -2.71 -6.95
C ASP A 91 -10.70 -1.67 -6.79
N VAL A 92 -10.07 -1.65 -5.59
CA VAL A 92 -9.02 -0.71 -5.23
C VAL A 92 -7.87 -1.45 -4.54
N VAL A 93 -6.64 -1.11 -4.92
CA VAL A 93 -5.40 -1.55 -4.24
C VAL A 93 -4.72 -0.33 -3.63
N VAL A 94 -4.46 -0.38 -2.32
CA VAL A 94 -3.69 0.62 -1.58
C VAL A 94 -2.32 0.05 -1.25
N ILE A 95 -1.26 0.68 -1.75
CA ILE A 95 0.12 0.24 -1.53
C ILE A 95 0.75 1.08 -0.41
N GLU A 96 1.13 0.47 0.70
CA GLU A 96 1.94 1.12 1.74
C GLU A 96 3.43 0.98 1.41
N GLY A 97 4.10 2.10 1.17
CA GLY A 97 5.50 2.12 0.73
C GLY A 97 5.63 2.45 -0.76
N ALA A 98 6.40 1.65 -1.49
CA ALA A 98 6.58 1.77 -2.95
C ALA A 98 6.99 3.18 -3.41
N HIS A 99 7.93 3.81 -2.71
CA HIS A 99 8.40 5.15 -3.02
C HIS A 99 9.13 5.21 -4.38
N ASP A 100 9.76 4.13 -4.78
CA ASP A 100 10.50 3.95 -6.03
C ASP A 100 9.64 3.50 -7.21
N GLU A 101 8.34 3.26 -6.99
CA GLU A 101 7.41 2.80 -8.01
C GLU A 101 6.55 3.97 -8.55
N PRO A 102 6.16 3.96 -9.85
CA PRO A 102 5.48 5.08 -10.49
C PRO A 102 3.96 5.11 -10.23
N TYR A 103 3.53 4.94 -8.98
CA TYR A 103 2.12 5.04 -8.61
C TYR A 103 1.77 6.43 -8.07
N PRO A 104 0.60 6.99 -8.46
CA PRO A 104 0.04 8.17 -7.78
C PRO A 104 0.01 7.93 -6.28
N ARG A 105 0.43 8.93 -5.49
CA ARG A 105 0.65 8.71 -4.06
C ARG A 105 0.24 9.86 -3.16
N ILE A 106 -0.14 9.47 -1.95
CA ILE A 106 -0.22 10.36 -0.79
C ILE A 106 1.13 10.28 -0.08
N THR A 107 1.80 11.42 0.11
CA THR A 107 3.06 11.49 0.85
C THR A 107 2.79 11.81 2.30
N CYS A 108 3.17 10.90 3.21
CA CYS A 108 3.08 11.10 4.65
C CYS A 108 4.39 11.67 5.19
N ALA A 109 4.28 12.70 6.00
CA ALA A 109 5.43 13.41 6.62
C ALA A 109 5.13 13.79 8.07
N THR A 110 6.17 14.19 8.80
CA THR A 110 6.07 14.78 10.14
C THR A 110 6.28 16.29 10.14
N SER A 111 6.92 16.82 9.09
CA SER A 111 7.20 18.25 8.91
C SER A 111 7.17 18.65 7.43
N PRO A 112 7.11 19.98 7.13
CA PRO A 112 7.25 20.49 5.76
C PRO A 112 8.55 20.04 5.07
N GLU A 113 9.68 20.10 5.76
CA GLU A 113 10.99 19.72 5.22
C GLU A 113 11.04 18.23 4.85
N GLU A 114 10.40 17.38 5.65
CA GLU A 114 10.30 15.96 5.34
C GLU A 114 9.39 15.72 4.13
N ALA A 115 8.30 16.47 4.02
CA ALA A 115 7.42 16.43 2.85
C ALA A 115 8.20 16.80 1.58
N ASP A 116 9.02 17.86 1.61
CA ASP A 116 9.87 18.29 0.49
C ASP A 116 10.89 17.24 0.05
N MET A 117 11.46 16.51 1.02
CA MET A 117 12.41 15.45 0.72
C MET A 117 11.75 14.21 0.09
N ARG A 118 10.45 14.02 0.29
CA ARG A 118 9.76 12.77 -0.06
C ARG A 118 8.73 12.90 -1.16
N ARG A 119 8.20 14.10 -1.41
CA ARG A 119 7.28 14.32 -2.51
C ARG A 119 7.99 14.27 -3.86
N ASP A 120 7.28 13.85 -4.86
CA ASP A 120 7.71 13.78 -6.25
C ASP A 120 6.54 14.10 -7.19
N SER A 121 6.73 13.91 -8.48
CA SER A 121 5.71 14.16 -9.51
C SER A 121 4.47 13.26 -9.40
N PHE A 122 4.53 12.19 -8.65
CA PHE A 122 3.40 11.29 -8.39
C PHE A 122 2.61 11.67 -7.14
N THR A 123 3.11 12.61 -6.33
CA THR A 123 2.44 13.07 -5.11
C THR A 123 1.26 13.96 -5.45
N PHE A 124 0.05 13.56 -5.09
CA PHE A 124 -1.17 14.36 -5.31
C PHE A 124 -1.76 14.95 -4.01
N ALA A 125 -1.33 14.47 -2.85
CA ALA A 125 -1.73 14.96 -1.54
C ALA A 125 -0.65 14.67 -0.49
N ILE A 126 -0.71 15.41 0.61
CA ILE A 126 0.14 15.18 1.79
C ILE A 126 -0.77 14.78 2.96
N SER A 127 -0.29 13.93 3.85
CA SER A 127 -0.98 13.52 5.08
C SER A 127 0.03 13.05 6.16
N GLY A 128 -0.46 12.38 7.20
CA GLY A 128 0.36 11.92 8.30
C GLY A 128 0.46 12.98 9.40
N ARG A 129 1.49 12.88 10.24
CA ARG A 129 1.63 13.74 11.43
C ARG A 129 1.80 15.23 11.14
N ILE A 130 2.24 15.60 9.96
CA ILE A 130 2.31 17.00 9.52
C ILE A 130 0.94 17.70 9.59
N SER A 131 -0.17 16.95 9.44
CA SER A 131 -1.53 17.51 9.51
C SER A 131 -1.91 18.08 10.86
N ASP A 132 -1.17 17.77 11.93
CA ASP A 132 -1.37 18.35 13.25
C ASP A 132 -1.04 19.86 13.27
N THR A 133 -0.22 20.35 12.35
CA THR A 133 0.30 21.73 12.34
C THR A 133 0.13 22.45 11.01
N THR A 134 -0.15 21.75 9.92
CA THR A 134 -0.12 22.29 8.56
C THR A 134 -1.31 21.76 7.78
N SER A 135 -2.06 22.67 7.10
CA SER A 135 -3.21 22.31 6.25
C SER A 135 -2.91 22.39 4.75
N GLU A 136 -1.81 23.03 4.36
CA GLU A 136 -1.35 23.16 2.97
C GLU A 136 0.18 23.28 2.95
N HIS A 137 0.84 22.66 1.98
CA HIS A 137 2.26 22.80 1.78
C HIS A 137 2.60 22.76 0.28
N ASP A 138 3.21 23.84 -0.21
CA ASP A 138 3.67 24.04 -1.59
C ASP A 138 2.60 23.69 -2.65
N GLY A 139 1.39 24.22 -2.45
CA GLY A 139 0.24 24.04 -3.34
C GLY A 139 -0.46 22.68 -3.24
N LEU A 140 -0.01 21.80 -2.34
CA LEU A 140 -0.68 20.54 -2.02
C LEU A 140 -1.44 20.67 -0.70
N ARG A 141 -2.69 20.21 -0.70
CA ARG A 141 -3.46 20.09 0.54
C ARG A 141 -2.88 19.01 1.45
N VAL A 142 -2.79 19.33 2.74
CA VAL A 142 -2.43 18.39 3.79
C VAL A 142 -3.72 17.93 4.49
N TYR A 143 -3.96 16.64 4.48
CA TYR A 143 -5.18 16.04 5.00
C TYR A 143 -4.96 15.46 6.40
N ASP A 144 -5.78 15.86 7.35
CA ASP A 144 -5.98 15.13 8.60
C ASP A 144 -6.86 13.91 8.33
N CYS A 145 -6.25 12.77 8.06
CA CYS A 145 -6.97 11.57 7.65
C CYS A 145 -7.97 11.06 8.70
N ALA A 146 -7.80 11.42 9.99
CA ALA A 146 -8.76 11.07 11.03
C ALA A 146 -10.09 11.82 10.89
N LYS A 147 -10.08 13.03 10.30
CA LYS A 147 -11.25 13.87 10.11
C LYS A 147 -11.74 13.91 8.66
N GLU A 148 -10.82 13.77 7.71
CA GLU A 148 -11.02 14.04 6.29
C GLU A 148 -10.82 12.78 5.42
N ALA A 149 -11.05 11.58 5.99
CA ALA A 149 -10.87 10.32 5.25
C ALA A 149 -11.77 10.23 4.01
N THR A 150 -12.96 10.81 4.07
CA THR A 150 -13.92 10.82 2.95
C THR A 150 -13.38 11.64 1.78
N GLU A 151 -12.95 12.87 2.02
CA GLU A 151 -12.41 13.77 1.01
C GLU A 151 -11.09 13.25 0.42
N LEU A 152 -10.23 12.69 1.28
CA LEU A 152 -8.97 12.11 0.82
C LEU A 152 -9.20 10.84 -0.01
N ALA A 153 -10.20 10.02 0.34
CA ALA A 153 -10.58 8.85 -0.45
C ALA A 153 -11.17 9.25 -1.81
N ASP A 154 -11.97 10.32 -1.89
CA ASP A 154 -12.49 10.85 -3.16
C ASP A 154 -11.35 11.26 -4.08
N LEU A 155 -10.41 12.04 -3.55
CA LEU A 155 -9.23 12.47 -4.30
C LEU A 155 -8.35 11.28 -4.71
N ALA A 156 -8.13 10.32 -3.81
CA ALA A 156 -7.36 9.13 -4.12
C ALA A 156 -7.99 8.31 -5.25
N LEU A 157 -9.31 8.13 -5.24
CA LEU A 157 -10.02 7.44 -6.32
C LEU A 157 -9.98 8.21 -7.65
N GLU A 158 -9.98 9.55 -7.62
CA GLU A 158 -9.81 10.38 -8.82
C GLU A 158 -8.41 10.24 -9.42
N LYS A 159 -7.38 10.29 -8.58
CA LYS A 159 -5.97 10.29 -9.00
C LYS A 159 -5.38 8.90 -9.22
N ALA A 160 -6.02 7.84 -8.70
CA ALA A 160 -5.52 6.48 -8.81
C ALA A 160 -5.27 6.05 -10.26
N LEU A 161 -4.20 5.27 -10.46
CA LEU A 161 -3.91 4.62 -11.72
C LEU A 161 -4.98 3.56 -12.00
N GLU A 162 -5.57 3.59 -13.19
CA GLU A 162 -6.47 2.52 -13.63
C GLU A 162 -5.67 1.37 -14.25
N VAL A 163 -5.72 0.22 -13.60
CA VAL A 163 -5.10 -1.01 -14.08
C VAL A 163 -6.22 -1.92 -14.61
N GLY A 164 -6.09 -2.34 -15.86
CA GLY A 164 -7.05 -3.27 -16.46
C GLY A 164 -7.09 -4.61 -15.72
N PRO A 165 -8.17 -5.40 -15.86
CA PRO A 165 -8.20 -6.76 -15.32
C PRO A 165 -7.05 -7.55 -15.93
N GLY A 166 -6.19 -8.10 -15.07
CA GLY A 166 -4.86 -8.63 -15.32
C GLY A 166 -4.64 -9.31 -16.66
N ALA A 167 -3.73 -8.76 -17.44
CA ALA A 167 -3.09 -9.40 -18.59
C ALA A 167 -2.02 -10.41 -18.13
N SER A 168 -2.30 -11.23 -17.11
CA SER A 168 -1.37 -12.27 -16.65
C SER A 168 -2.09 -13.59 -16.37
N ARG A 169 -2.69 -14.15 -17.41
CA ARG A 169 -2.93 -15.59 -17.52
C ARG A 169 -2.21 -16.09 -18.76
N ARG A 170 -0.88 -16.18 -18.69
CA ARG A 170 -0.11 -17.06 -19.60
C ARG A 170 0.90 -17.83 -18.79
#